data_ac2e988e684848acac2b338c31cb2472
#
_entry.id   ac2e988e684848acac2b338c31cb2472
#
_cell.length_a   1.000
_cell.length_b   1.000
_cell.length_c   1.000
_cell.angle_alpha   90.00
_cell.angle_beta   90.00
_cell.angle_gamma   90.00
#
_symmetry.space_group_name_H-M   'P 1'
#
loop_
_entity.id
_entity.type
_entity.pdbx_description
1 polymer ?
#
loop_
_entity_poly.entity_id
_entity_poly.type
_entity_poly.pdbx_seq_one_letter_code
_entity_poly.pdbx_strand_id
1 'polypeptide(L)'
;MISDRIDAIVIGTSAGAVEALSMLLPHLPGDLPVPVIVVVHVPPDKRSIMASLMASKCALRVKEAEDKEPLVPSTIYFAVPDYHLLAEADKTLALSNDEPVSFSRPSIDVLFESSADAFGARLVAIVLTGANHDGAAGARAIIDVGGTVLVQDPQTAFAS
;
A
#
# COMPACT_ATOMS: atom_id res chain seq x y z
N MET A 1 -0.84 2.70 26.95
CA MET A 1 -1.31 3.35 25.76
C MET A 1 -0.47 2.99 24.56
N ILE A 2 -1.09 2.53 23.54
CA ILE A 2 -0.38 2.30 22.32
C ILE A 2 0.13 3.64 21.77
N SER A 3 1.08 3.56 20.88
CA SER A 3 1.62 4.75 20.27
C SER A 3 0.49 5.50 19.56
N ASP A 4 0.36 6.74 19.87
CA ASP A 4 -0.62 7.61 19.20
C ASP A 4 -0.14 8.05 17.86
N ARG A 5 1.12 7.75 17.57
CA ARG A 5 1.77 8.27 16.38
C ARG A 5 1.97 7.17 15.37
N ILE A 6 1.52 7.44 14.17
CA ILE A 6 1.72 6.59 13.01
C ILE A 6 2.63 7.34 12.06
N ASP A 7 3.58 6.63 11.44
CA ASP A 7 4.53 7.23 10.50
C ASP A 7 4.17 6.94 9.04
N ALA A 8 3.39 5.89 8.79
CA ALA A 8 2.98 5.56 7.42
C ALA A 8 1.75 4.65 7.41
N ILE A 9 1.02 4.69 6.30
CA ILE A 9 -0.08 3.77 6.02
C ILE A 9 0.27 3.04 4.73
N VAL A 10 0.19 1.71 4.75
CA VAL A 10 0.41 0.88 3.55
C VAL A 10 -0.88 0.14 3.23
N ILE A 11 -1.22 0.05 1.96
CA ILE A 11 -2.47 -0.55 1.50
C ILE A 11 -2.17 -1.56 0.41
N GLY A 12 -2.73 -2.76 0.56
CA GLY A 12 -2.63 -3.81 -0.46
C GLY A 12 -4.01 -4.20 -0.91
N THR A 13 -4.20 -4.32 -2.21
CA THR A 13 -5.49 -4.69 -2.77
C THR A 13 -5.30 -5.41 -4.11
N SER A 14 -6.31 -6.21 -4.49
CA SER A 14 -6.30 -6.94 -5.75
C SER A 14 -7.61 -6.71 -6.49
N ALA A 15 -8.45 -7.74 -6.67
CA ALA A 15 -9.72 -7.59 -7.35
C ALA A 15 -10.60 -6.56 -6.64
N GLY A 16 -11.37 -5.80 -7.40
CA GLY A 16 -12.24 -4.78 -6.85
C GLY A 16 -11.54 -3.50 -6.42
N ALA A 17 -10.29 -3.35 -6.81
CA ALA A 17 -9.42 -2.27 -6.34
C ALA A 17 -10.00 -0.87 -6.56
N VAL A 18 -10.57 -0.64 -7.75
CA VAL A 18 -11.11 0.70 -8.06
C VAL A 18 -12.21 1.08 -7.09
N GLU A 19 -13.15 0.15 -6.85
CA GLU A 19 -14.27 0.44 -5.95
C GLU A 19 -13.81 0.58 -4.51
N ALA A 20 -12.96 -0.34 -4.03
CA ALA A 20 -12.47 -0.29 -2.66
C ALA A 20 -11.69 0.98 -2.38
N LEU A 21 -10.77 1.34 -3.27
CA LEU A 21 -9.98 2.54 -3.11
C LEU A 21 -10.82 3.80 -3.26
N SER A 22 -11.82 3.79 -4.13
CA SER A 22 -12.73 4.94 -4.31
C SER A 22 -13.59 5.17 -3.09
N MET A 23 -13.80 4.15 -2.27
CA MET A 23 -14.54 4.28 -1.02
C MET A 23 -13.66 4.76 0.13
N LEU A 24 -12.36 4.55 0.04
CA LEU A 24 -11.44 4.86 1.12
C LEU A 24 -10.66 6.16 0.89
N LEU A 25 -9.94 6.26 -0.22
CA LEU A 25 -8.95 7.32 -0.40
C LEU A 25 -9.53 8.73 -0.45
N PRO A 26 -10.70 8.96 -1.08
CA PRO A 26 -11.26 10.33 -1.11
C PRO A 26 -11.67 10.86 0.25
N HIS A 27 -11.83 9.99 1.25
CA HIS A 27 -12.21 10.40 2.60
C HIS A 27 -11.02 10.76 3.47
N LEU A 28 -9.79 10.55 2.99
CA LEU A 28 -8.61 10.93 3.76
C LEU A 28 -8.45 12.45 3.73
N PRO A 29 -8.17 13.07 4.90
CA PRO A 29 -8.05 14.53 4.95
C PRO A 29 -6.81 15.01 4.20
N GLY A 30 -6.90 16.21 3.60
CA GLY A 30 -5.79 16.75 2.82
C GLY A 30 -4.56 17.10 3.65
N ASP A 31 -4.70 17.18 4.97
CA ASP A 31 -3.59 17.44 5.88
C ASP A 31 -3.14 16.19 6.65
N LEU A 32 -3.45 15.00 6.13
CA LEU A 32 -3.03 13.75 6.75
C LEU A 32 -1.51 13.78 6.98
N PRO A 33 -1.05 13.59 8.24
CA PRO A 33 0.37 13.84 8.56
C PRO A 33 1.32 12.70 8.19
N VAL A 34 0.87 11.75 7.39
CA VAL A 34 1.68 10.59 7.01
C VAL A 34 1.53 10.30 5.52
N PRO A 35 2.54 9.65 4.91
CA PRO A 35 2.39 9.14 3.54
C PRO A 35 1.53 7.89 3.52
N VAL A 36 0.89 7.66 2.36
CA VAL A 36 0.13 6.45 2.08
C VAL A 36 0.76 5.76 0.88
N ILE A 37 1.05 4.47 1.01
CA ILE A 37 1.71 3.70 -0.04
C ILE A 37 0.77 2.57 -0.45
N VAL A 38 0.49 2.45 -1.76
CA VAL A 38 -0.55 1.53 -2.24
C VAL A 38 0.03 0.59 -3.29
N VAL A 39 -0.18 -0.71 -3.09
CA VAL A 39 0.07 -1.74 -4.09
C VAL A 39 -1.27 -2.28 -4.57
N VAL A 40 -1.50 -2.19 -5.86
CA VAL A 40 -2.66 -2.74 -6.53
C VAL A 40 -2.18 -3.84 -7.46
N HIS A 41 -2.76 -5.04 -7.34
CA HIS A 41 -2.46 -6.12 -8.27
C HIS A 41 -3.04 -5.80 -9.64
N VAL A 42 -2.17 -5.65 -10.63
CA VAL A 42 -2.57 -5.51 -12.02
C VAL A 42 -1.67 -6.42 -12.86
N PRO A 43 -2.17 -6.92 -14.00
CA PRO A 43 -1.32 -7.72 -14.87
C PRO A 43 -0.11 -6.90 -15.34
N PRO A 44 1.08 -7.53 -15.46
CA PRO A 44 2.31 -6.79 -15.82
C PRO A 44 2.25 -6.09 -17.16
N ASP A 45 1.41 -6.58 -18.08
CA ASP A 45 1.28 -6.00 -19.42
C ASP A 45 0.27 -4.87 -19.49
N LYS A 46 -0.37 -4.51 -18.36
CA LYS A 46 -1.35 -3.42 -18.34
C LYS A 46 -0.76 -2.20 -17.69
N ARG A 47 -1.07 -1.04 -18.26
CA ARG A 47 -0.70 0.23 -17.63
C ARG A 47 -1.63 0.50 -16.48
N SER A 48 -1.06 0.97 -15.39
CA SER A 48 -1.87 1.41 -14.27
C SER A 48 -2.39 2.82 -14.52
N ILE A 49 -3.69 3.01 -14.34
CA ILE A 49 -4.31 4.33 -14.40
C ILE A 49 -4.82 4.76 -13.03
N MET A 50 -4.50 3.96 -12.00
CA MET A 50 -5.06 4.20 -10.67
C MET A 50 -4.65 5.56 -10.11
N ALA A 51 -3.38 5.95 -10.28
CA ALA A 51 -2.92 7.24 -9.77
C ALA A 51 -3.69 8.39 -10.42
N SER A 52 -3.83 8.37 -11.76
CA SER A 52 -4.57 9.41 -12.47
C SER A 52 -6.03 9.44 -12.04
N LEU A 53 -6.63 8.26 -11.91
CA LEU A 53 -8.03 8.14 -11.55
C LEU A 53 -8.28 8.69 -10.14
N MET A 54 -7.42 8.35 -9.19
CA MET A 54 -7.58 8.78 -7.80
C MET A 54 -7.18 10.23 -7.60
N ALA A 55 -6.25 10.77 -8.39
CA ALA A 55 -5.80 12.15 -8.25
C ALA A 55 -6.94 13.14 -8.35
N SER A 56 -7.94 12.86 -9.20
CA SER A 56 -9.08 13.76 -9.38
C SER A 56 -10.11 13.63 -8.26
N LYS A 57 -10.00 12.64 -7.39
CA LYS A 57 -10.99 12.35 -6.35
C LYS A 57 -10.50 12.61 -4.93
N CYS A 58 -9.20 12.79 -4.73
CA CYS A 58 -8.60 12.84 -3.40
C CYS A 58 -8.12 14.23 -3.05
N ALA A 59 -8.24 14.59 -1.76
CA ALA A 59 -7.66 15.81 -1.24
C ALA A 59 -6.14 15.71 -1.12
N LEU A 60 -5.63 14.50 -0.91
CA LEU A 60 -4.19 14.26 -0.87
C LEU A 60 -3.58 14.34 -2.25
N ARG A 61 -2.30 14.65 -2.30
CA ARG A 61 -1.52 14.55 -3.53
C ARG A 61 -1.41 13.07 -3.89
N VAL A 62 -1.59 12.74 -5.17
CA VAL A 62 -1.54 11.35 -5.64
C VAL A 62 -0.52 11.26 -6.78
N LYS A 63 0.35 10.25 -6.71
CA LYS A 63 1.36 10.05 -7.75
C LYS A 63 1.77 8.59 -7.81
N GLU A 64 2.40 8.19 -8.92
CA GLU A 64 3.10 6.92 -8.98
C GLU A 64 4.46 7.06 -8.31
N ALA A 65 4.88 6.02 -7.61
CA ALA A 65 6.15 6.01 -6.89
C ALA A 65 7.33 6.02 -7.85
N GLU A 66 8.40 6.70 -7.46
CA GLU A 66 9.66 6.73 -8.18
C GLU A 66 10.76 6.14 -7.31
N ASP A 67 11.74 5.52 -7.95
CA ASP A 67 12.85 4.94 -7.23
C ASP A 67 13.62 6.01 -6.46
N LYS A 68 13.94 5.71 -5.19
CA LYS A 68 14.71 6.59 -4.29
C LYS A 68 14.01 7.88 -3.90
N GLU A 69 12.71 7.95 -4.12
CA GLU A 69 11.91 9.13 -3.77
C GLU A 69 11.66 9.18 -2.25
N PRO A 70 11.84 10.34 -1.61
CA PRO A 70 11.53 10.46 -0.19
C PRO A 70 10.02 10.42 0.04
N LEU A 71 9.62 9.81 1.16
CA LEU A 71 8.22 9.76 1.56
C LEU A 71 7.83 11.09 2.21
N VAL A 72 6.80 11.72 1.65
CA VAL A 72 6.32 13.02 2.10
C VAL A 72 4.91 12.86 2.67
N PRO A 73 4.58 13.48 3.81
CA PRO A 73 3.22 13.43 4.34
C PRO A 73 2.19 13.96 3.34
N SER A 74 0.95 13.59 3.54
CA SER A 74 -0.19 14.07 2.73
C SER A 74 -0.08 13.66 1.26
N THR A 75 0.61 12.55 0.99
CA THR A 75 0.84 12.06 -0.37
C THR A 75 0.51 10.59 -0.45
N ILE A 76 -0.18 10.19 -1.52
CA ILE A 76 -0.48 8.80 -1.83
C ILE A 76 0.43 8.36 -2.98
N TYR A 77 1.21 7.30 -2.73
CA TYR A 77 2.16 6.75 -3.70
C TYR A 77 1.64 5.41 -4.20
N PHE A 78 1.41 5.29 -5.51
CA PHE A 78 0.99 4.03 -6.11
C PHE A 78 2.19 3.30 -6.70
N ALA A 79 2.26 1.99 -6.46
CA ALA A 79 3.26 1.15 -7.11
C ALA A 79 3.05 1.15 -8.61
N VAL A 80 4.14 1.12 -9.37
CA VAL A 80 4.05 1.04 -10.83
C VAL A 80 3.97 -0.43 -11.24
N PRO A 81 3.32 -0.73 -12.37
CA PRO A 81 3.21 -2.12 -12.84
C PRO A 81 4.59 -2.74 -13.09
N ASP A 82 4.70 -4.02 -12.79
CA ASP A 82 5.87 -4.86 -13.06
C ASP A 82 7.12 -4.52 -12.24
N TYR A 83 6.96 -3.76 -11.15
CA TYR A 83 8.05 -3.51 -10.19
C TYR A 83 7.52 -3.71 -8.78
N HIS A 84 8.33 -4.33 -7.94
CA HIS A 84 8.06 -4.33 -6.50
C HIS A 84 8.33 -2.95 -5.95
N LEU A 85 7.52 -2.55 -4.97
CA LEU A 85 7.69 -1.28 -4.27
C LEU A 85 8.07 -1.58 -2.83
N LEU A 86 9.18 -1.01 -2.39
CA LEU A 86 9.70 -1.22 -1.04
C LEU A 86 9.85 0.12 -0.32
N ALA A 87 9.62 0.08 0.99
CA ALA A 87 9.99 1.20 1.86
C ALA A 87 11.36 0.90 2.44
N GLU A 88 12.23 1.91 2.43
CA GLU A 88 13.60 1.77 2.92
C GLU A 88 13.74 2.39 4.31
N ALA A 89 14.77 1.98 5.05
CA ALA A 89 14.99 2.44 6.42
C ALA A 89 15.17 3.95 6.51
N ASP A 90 15.68 4.58 5.46
CA ASP A 90 15.86 6.03 5.42
C ASP A 90 14.59 6.79 5.00
N LYS A 91 13.46 6.09 4.95
CA LYS A 91 12.15 6.65 4.61
C LYS A 91 12.06 7.13 3.17
N THR A 92 12.76 6.43 2.28
CA THR A 92 12.59 6.58 0.84
C THR A 92 11.94 5.34 0.27
N LEU A 93 11.45 5.42 -0.96
CA LEU A 93 10.91 4.29 -1.70
C LEU A 93 11.98 3.70 -2.60
N ALA A 94 11.86 2.40 -2.89
CA ALA A 94 12.69 1.73 -3.87
C ALA A 94 11.81 0.92 -4.81
N LEU A 95 12.16 0.90 -6.08
CA LEU A 95 11.53 0.03 -7.08
C LEU A 95 12.48 -1.11 -7.39
N SER A 96 11.95 -2.33 -7.48
CA SER A 96 12.77 -3.51 -7.73
C SER A 96 12.11 -4.37 -8.80
N ASN A 97 12.91 -4.87 -9.74
CA ASN A 97 12.44 -5.84 -10.74
C ASN A 97 12.84 -7.28 -10.37
N ASP A 98 13.08 -7.54 -9.09
CA ASP A 98 13.29 -8.90 -8.61
C ASP A 98 12.10 -9.79 -8.97
N GLU A 99 12.31 -11.09 -8.90
CA GLU A 99 11.31 -12.08 -9.31
C GLU A 99 9.95 -11.82 -8.64
N PRO A 100 8.85 -12.15 -9.33
CA PRO A 100 7.53 -12.07 -8.71
C PRO A 100 7.45 -12.91 -7.44
N VAL A 101 6.67 -12.42 -6.47
CA VAL A 101 6.39 -13.11 -5.22
C VAL A 101 4.93 -13.53 -5.24
N SER A 102 4.64 -14.81 -5.01
CA SER A 102 3.30 -15.37 -5.14
C SER A 102 2.69 -15.02 -6.49
N PHE A 103 3.50 -15.11 -7.54
CA PHE A 103 3.14 -14.78 -8.93
C PHE A 103 2.77 -13.32 -9.15
N SER A 104 3.08 -12.43 -8.21
CA SER A 104 2.73 -11.00 -8.31
C SER A 104 3.96 -10.11 -8.28
N ARG A 105 3.95 -9.11 -9.15
CA ARG A 105 4.92 -8.02 -9.15
C ARG A 105 4.21 -6.77 -9.68
N PRO A 106 3.88 -5.79 -8.84
CA PRO A 106 4.24 -5.67 -7.42
C PRO A 106 3.56 -6.69 -6.51
N SER A 107 4.23 -7.02 -5.42
CA SER A 107 3.69 -7.90 -4.40
C SER A 107 3.36 -7.11 -3.14
N ILE A 108 2.20 -7.41 -2.56
CA ILE A 108 1.79 -6.80 -1.28
C ILE A 108 2.75 -7.23 -0.17
N ASP A 109 3.15 -8.51 -0.15
CA ASP A 109 4.09 -9.00 0.86
C ASP A 109 5.42 -8.24 0.83
N VAL A 110 5.93 -7.93 -0.35
CA VAL A 110 7.18 -7.19 -0.48
C VAL A 110 7.05 -5.80 0.14
N LEU A 111 5.97 -5.09 -0.19
CA LEU A 111 5.75 -3.77 0.41
C LEU A 111 5.59 -3.87 1.92
N PHE A 112 4.77 -4.81 2.39
CA PHE A 112 4.46 -4.92 3.80
C PHE A 112 5.68 -5.32 4.63
N GLU A 113 6.46 -6.29 4.15
CA GLU A 113 7.65 -6.74 4.86
C GLU A 113 8.70 -5.64 4.96
N SER A 114 8.95 -4.94 3.86
CA SER A 114 9.91 -3.83 3.87
C SER A 114 9.42 -2.68 4.77
N SER A 115 8.11 -2.43 4.77
CA SER A 115 7.52 -1.39 5.62
C SER A 115 7.61 -1.75 7.10
N ALA A 116 7.43 -3.04 7.44
CA ALA A 116 7.60 -3.50 8.81
C ALA A 116 9.00 -3.20 9.30
N ASP A 117 10.01 -3.46 8.45
CA ASP A 117 11.40 -3.17 8.80
C ASP A 117 11.67 -1.67 8.93
N ALA A 118 11.05 -0.86 8.07
CA ALA A 118 11.30 0.58 8.03
C ALA A 118 10.60 1.34 9.15
N PHE A 119 9.38 0.94 9.52
CA PHE A 119 8.53 1.72 10.41
C PHE A 119 8.23 1.05 11.74
N GLY A 120 8.39 -0.27 11.84
CA GLY A 120 8.10 -1.00 13.08
C GLY A 120 6.65 -0.81 13.53
N ALA A 121 6.46 -0.53 14.81
CA ALA A 121 5.14 -0.41 15.42
C ALA A 121 4.35 0.83 14.97
N ARG A 122 4.98 1.76 14.27
CA ARG A 122 4.35 3.00 13.82
C ARG A 122 3.74 2.89 12.43
N LEU A 123 3.31 1.71 12.08
CA LEU A 123 2.79 1.39 10.75
C LEU A 123 1.36 0.87 10.87
N VAL A 124 0.50 1.36 9.97
CA VAL A 124 -0.84 0.79 9.78
C VAL A 124 -0.91 0.22 8.37
N ALA A 125 -1.33 -1.03 8.28
CA ALA A 125 -1.55 -1.69 7.00
C ALA A 125 -3.04 -1.95 6.81
N ILE A 126 -3.52 -1.77 5.58
CA ILE A 126 -4.90 -2.04 5.23
C ILE A 126 -4.90 -3.02 4.08
N VAL A 127 -5.64 -4.13 4.24
CA VAL A 127 -5.81 -5.15 3.21
C VAL A 127 -7.24 -5.09 2.70
N LEU A 128 -7.40 -4.79 1.41
CA LEU A 128 -8.72 -4.66 0.79
C LEU A 128 -8.92 -5.77 -0.23
N THR A 129 -10.12 -6.28 -0.31
CA THR A 129 -10.56 -7.22 -1.36
C THR A 129 -9.61 -8.41 -1.57
N GLY A 130 -9.22 -9.08 -0.49
CA GLY A 130 -8.22 -10.14 -0.57
C GLY A 130 -8.70 -11.39 -1.29
N ALA A 131 -8.32 -11.55 -2.55
CA ALA A 131 -8.68 -12.70 -3.36
C ALA A 131 -7.56 -13.72 -3.53
N ASN A 132 -6.36 -13.45 -3.01
CA ASN A 132 -5.23 -14.36 -3.12
C ASN A 132 -4.37 -14.31 -1.86
N HIS A 133 -3.27 -15.05 -1.88
CA HIS A 133 -2.42 -15.21 -0.70
C HIS A 133 -1.41 -14.07 -0.50
N ASP A 134 -1.22 -13.22 -1.48
CA ASP A 134 -0.29 -12.11 -1.35
C ASP A 134 -0.82 -11.12 -0.32
N GLY A 135 0.01 -10.78 0.63
CA GLY A 135 -0.34 -9.92 1.75
C GLY A 135 -0.40 -10.65 3.09
N ALA A 136 -0.57 -11.97 3.09
CA ALA A 136 -0.67 -12.71 4.35
C ALA A 136 0.64 -12.73 5.12
N ALA A 137 1.76 -13.03 4.46
CA ALA A 137 3.07 -13.04 5.10
C ALA A 137 3.47 -11.63 5.53
N GLY A 138 3.19 -10.65 4.69
CA GLY A 138 3.50 -9.26 5.00
C GLY A 138 2.69 -8.74 6.18
N ALA A 139 1.40 -9.07 6.24
CA ALA A 139 0.55 -8.69 7.38
C ALA A 139 1.09 -9.29 8.67
N ARG A 140 1.54 -10.55 8.62
CA ARG A 140 2.13 -11.19 9.79
C ARG A 140 3.40 -10.47 10.23
N ALA A 141 4.25 -10.09 9.28
CA ALA A 141 5.47 -9.37 9.59
C ALA A 141 5.17 -8.04 10.29
N ILE A 142 4.12 -7.33 9.85
CA ILE A 142 3.72 -6.07 10.49
C ILE A 142 3.21 -6.30 11.90
N ILE A 143 2.39 -7.33 12.10
CA ILE A 143 1.90 -7.67 13.44
C ILE A 143 3.07 -8.03 14.36
N ASP A 144 4.04 -8.78 13.85
CA ASP A 144 5.17 -9.23 14.65
C ASP A 144 6.06 -8.08 15.15
N VAL A 145 6.08 -6.95 14.44
CA VAL A 145 6.82 -5.77 14.89
C VAL A 145 5.95 -4.78 15.67
N GLY A 146 4.71 -5.15 15.97
CA GLY A 146 3.81 -4.31 16.76
C GLY A 146 2.97 -3.33 15.96
N GLY A 147 3.00 -3.40 14.64
CA GLY A 147 2.15 -2.56 13.79
C GLY A 147 0.70 -3.04 13.81
N THR A 148 -0.15 -2.28 13.17
CA THR A 148 -1.60 -2.55 13.11
C THR A 148 -1.98 -2.98 11.70
N VAL A 149 -2.79 -4.03 11.61
CA VAL A 149 -3.31 -4.51 10.33
C VAL A 149 -4.84 -4.48 10.38
N LEU A 150 -5.43 -3.80 9.39
CA LEU A 150 -6.88 -3.75 9.21
C LEU A 150 -7.21 -4.52 7.93
N VAL A 151 -8.22 -5.38 8.00
CA VAL A 151 -8.62 -6.23 6.88
C VAL A 151 -10.07 -5.92 6.55
N GLN A 152 -10.36 -5.73 5.27
CA GLN A 152 -11.72 -5.51 4.83
C GLN A 152 -12.60 -6.70 5.21
N ASP A 153 -13.81 -6.40 5.71
CA ASP A 153 -14.77 -7.45 6.06
C ASP A 153 -15.07 -8.30 4.82
N PRO A 154 -14.92 -9.63 4.89
CA PRO A 154 -15.21 -10.50 3.74
C PRO A 154 -16.62 -10.35 3.19
N GLN A 155 -17.59 -9.97 4.03
CA GLN A 155 -18.96 -9.79 3.56
C GLN A 155 -19.16 -8.56 2.71
N THR A 156 -18.21 -7.60 2.75
CA THR A 156 -18.27 -6.40 1.95
C THR A 156 -17.20 -6.38 0.85
N ALA A 157 -16.35 -7.41 0.78
CA ALA A 157 -15.31 -7.49 -0.22
C ALA A 157 -15.89 -7.84 -1.58
N PHE A 158 -15.35 -7.24 -2.63
CA PHE A 158 -15.84 -7.48 -4.00
C PHE A 158 -15.32 -8.78 -4.59
N ALA A 159 -14.29 -9.36 -4.01
CA ALA A 159 -13.73 -10.63 -4.44
C ALA A 159 -13.56 -11.53 -3.23
N SER A 160 -14.63 -12.19 -2.85
CA SER A 160 -14.65 -13.08 -1.68
C SER A 160 -14.66 -14.53 -2.10
#